data_0e590004f5369e25fe6b58ac87a118b4
#
_entry.id   0e590004f5369e25fe6b58ac87a118b4
#
_cell.length_a   1.000
_cell.length_b   1.000
_cell.length_c   1.000
_cell.angle_alpha   90.00
_cell.angle_beta   90.00
_cell.angle_gamma   90.00
#
_symmetry.space_group_name_H-M   'P 1'
#
loop_
_entity.id
_entity.type
_entity.pdbx_description
1 polymer ?
#
loop_
_entity_poly.entity_id
_entity_poly.type
_entity_poly.pdbx_seq_one_letter_code
_entity_poly.pdbx_strand_id
1 'polypeptide(L)'
;MSRPRPIVMVVLDGFGIGRDPAADAIRAARMPHWRALLDAWPHARLGASGEDVGLPDGQMGNSEVGHLNIGAGRPIMQALPRIDAAIDDGSFDRRPALLDACAQIGRAHV
;
A
#
# COMPACT_ATOMS: atom_id res chain seq x y z
N MET A 1 -16.25 35.69 8.97
CA MET A 1 -15.44 34.48 8.77
C MET A 1 -16.34 33.44 8.14
N SER A 2 -16.03 32.98 6.90
CA SER A 2 -16.77 31.89 6.26
C SER A 2 -16.46 30.59 6.99
N ARG A 3 -17.49 29.80 7.37
CA ARG A 3 -17.29 28.46 7.92
C ARG A 3 -16.58 27.59 6.86
N PRO A 4 -15.52 26.85 7.24
CA PRO A 4 -14.90 25.90 6.31
C PRO A 4 -15.96 24.89 5.84
N ARG A 5 -16.01 24.63 4.54
CA ARG A 5 -16.89 23.61 4.00
C ARG A 5 -16.31 22.23 4.37
N PRO A 6 -17.10 21.35 4.96
CA PRO A 6 -16.59 20.03 5.32
C PRO A 6 -16.26 19.24 4.06
N ILE A 7 -15.16 18.47 4.13
CA ILE A 7 -14.79 17.47 3.12
C ILE A 7 -15.19 16.11 3.71
N VAL A 8 -15.87 15.31 2.92
CA VAL A 8 -16.23 13.93 3.30
C VAL A 8 -15.47 12.99 2.37
N MET A 9 -14.63 12.15 2.94
CA MET A 9 -13.96 11.06 2.24
C MET A 9 -14.69 9.75 2.54
N VAL A 10 -15.11 9.06 1.49
CA VAL A 10 -15.76 7.74 1.61
C VAL A 10 -14.84 6.70 1.00
N VAL A 11 -14.42 5.72 1.80
CA VAL A 11 -13.60 4.60 1.34
C VAL A 11 -14.49 3.37 1.20
N LEU A 12 -14.56 2.83 -0.01
CA LEU A 12 -15.26 1.59 -0.32
C LEU A 12 -14.21 0.46 -0.36
N ASP A 13 -13.98 -0.17 0.77
CA ASP A 13 -12.98 -1.23 0.90
C ASP A 13 -13.35 -2.46 0.07
N GLY A 14 -12.36 -3.04 -0.60
CA GLY A 14 -12.60 -4.16 -1.53
C GLY A 14 -13.33 -3.78 -2.82
N PHE A 15 -13.63 -2.52 -3.04
CA PHE A 15 -14.35 -2.02 -4.22
C PHE A 15 -13.35 -1.63 -5.33
N GLY A 16 -12.74 -2.63 -5.95
CA GLY A 16 -11.72 -2.45 -6.99
C GLY A 16 -12.20 -2.85 -8.39
N ILE A 17 -11.31 -2.73 -9.36
CA ILE A 17 -11.54 -3.19 -10.73
C ILE A 17 -10.95 -4.59 -10.85
N GLY A 18 -11.82 -5.59 -11.04
CA GLY A 18 -11.42 -6.98 -11.23
C GLY A 18 -10.66 -7.22 -12.54
N ARG A 19 -9.75 -8.17 -12.54
CA ARG A 19 -9.01 -8.59 -13.75
C ARG A 19 -9.90 -9.35 -14.72
N ASP A 20 -10.78 -10.22 -14.18
CA ASP A 20 -11.74 -11.01 -14.96
C ASP A 20 -13.12 -10.35 -14.92
N PRO A 21 -13.60 -9.80 -16.05
CA PRO A 21 -14.91 -9.19 -16.12
C PRO A 21 -16.07 -10.13 -15.78
N ALA A 22 -15.90 -11.44 -15.95
CA ALA A 22 -16.94 -12.44 -15.66
C ALA A 22 -17.04 -12.75 -14.17
N ALA A 23 -15.94 -12.54 -13.42
CA ALA A 23 -15.85 -12.72 -11.98
C ALA A 23 -15.95 -11.41 -11.18
N ASP A 24 -16.25 -10.30 -11.84
CA ASP A 24 -16.33 -8.96 -11.21
C ASP A 24 -17.76 -8.65 -10.80
N ALA A 25 -18.06 -8.85 -9.52
CA ALA A 25 -19.37 -8.58 -8.94
C ALA A 25 -19.79 -7.09 -9.04
N ILE A 26 -18.84 -6.17 -8.96
CA ILE A 26 -19.10 -4.72 -9.07
C ILE A 26 -19.55 -4.38 -10.48
N ARG A 27 -18.89 -4.98 -11.48
CA ARG A 27 -19.27 -4.79 -12.88
C ARG A 27 -20.64 -5.41 -13.20
N ALA A 28 -20.95 -6.57 -12.60
CA ALA A 28 -22.21 -7.27 -12.78
C ALA A 28 -23.39 -6.58 -12.06
N ALA A 29 -23.12 -5.83 -11.01
CA ALA A 29 -24.15 -5.19 -10.20
C ALA A 29 -24.85 -4.04 -10.93
N ARG A 30 -26.13 -3.85 -10.63
CA ARG A 30 -26.93 -2.71 -11.10
C ARG A 30 -26.65 -1.50 -10.21
N MET A 31 -25.71 -0.65 -10.61
CA MET A 31 -25.29 0.54 -9.85
C MET A 31 -25.42 1.83 -10.68
N PRO A 32 -26.65 2.32 -10.93
CA PRO A 32 -26.86 3.48 -11.79
C PRO A 32 -26.20 4.76 -11.23
N HIS A 33 -26.24 4.98 -9.92
CA HIS A 33 -25.63 6.15 -9.28
C HIS A 33 -24.11 6.14 -9.37
N TRP A 34 -23.49 4.97 -9.18
CA TRP A 34 -22.03 4.83 -9.33
C TRP A 34 -21.59 5.15 -10.77
N ARG A 35 -22.29 4.62 -11.75
CA ARG A 35 -22.00 4.92 -13.16
C ARG A 35 -22.16 6.40 -13.48
N ALA A 36 -23.26 7.02 -13.01
CA ALA A 36 -23.48 8.44 -13.18
C ALA A 36 -22.37 9.31 -12.52
N LEU A 37 -21.82 8.88 -11.37
CA LEU A 37 -20.69 9.57 -10.75
C LEU A 37 -19.44 9.48 -11.63
N LEU A 38 -19.12 8.30 -12.18
CA LEU A 38 -17.98 8.13 -13.07
C LEU A 38 -18.12 8.94 -14.36
N ASP A 39 -19.33 9.06 -14.90
CA ASP A 39 -19.59 9.81 -16.12
C ASP A 39 -19.52 11.34 -15.91
N ALA A 40 -19.97 11.81 -14.74
CA ALA A 40 -20.15 13.23 -14.49
C ALA A 40 -18.96 13.91 -13.76
N TRP A 41 -18.11 13.15 -13.05
CA TRP A 41 -17.08 13.71 -12.19
C TRP A 41 -15.68 13.19 -12.53
N PRO A 42 -14.65 14.02 -12.32
CA PRO A 42 -13.27 13.59 -12.49
C PRO A 42 -12.97 12.37 -11.62
N HIS A 43 -12.31 11.38 -12.20
CA HIS A 43 -11.88 10.17 -11.50
C HIS A 43 -10.53 9.70 -12.02
N ALA A 44 -9.83 8.93 -11.20
CA ALA A 44 -8.54 8.33 -11.55
C ALA A 44 -8.46 6.89 -11.03
N ARG A 45 -7.53 6.12 -11.58
CA ARG A 45 -7.19 4.80 -11.09
C ARG A 45 -5.91 4.90 -10.26
N LEU A 46 -5.89 4.16 -9.16
CA LEU A 46 -4.71 4.02 -8.32
C LEU A 46 -4.27 2.56 -8.32
N GLY A 47 -2.96 2.31 -8.33
CA GLY A 47 -2.41 1.01 -8.06
C GLY A 47 -2.72 0.61 -6.61
N ALA A 48 -3.11 -0.65 -6.41
CA ALA A 48 -3.51 -1.17 -5.11
C ALA A 48 -2.72 -2.43 -4.71
N SER A 49 -1.61 -2.72 -5.39
CA SER A 49 -0.77 -3.90 -5.17
C SER A 49 0.69 -3.60 -5.46
N GLY A 50 1.58 -4.46 -5.01
CA GLY A 50 3.01 -4.37 -5.28
C GLY A 50 3.63 -3.05 -4.82
N GLU A 51 4.58 -2.55 -5.59
CA GLU A 51 5.36 -1.35 -5.27
C GLU A 51 4.50 -0.08 -5.14
N ASP A 52 3.38 0.00 -5.84
CA ASP A 52 2.45 1.14 -5.77
C ASP A 52 1.92 1.37 -4.34
N VAL A 53 1.89 0.34 -3.52
CA VAL A 53 1.47 0.39 -2.11
C VAL A 53 2.58 0.04 -1.12
N GLY A 54 3.83 -0.02 -1.59
CA GLY A 54 5.00 -0.29 -0.76
C GLY A 54 5.18 -1.75 -0.38
N LEU A 55 4.62 -2.67 -1.16
CA LEU A 55 4.81 -4.13 -1.05
C LEU A 55 5.83 -4.60 -2.10
N PRO A 56 6.39 -5.82 -1.98
CA PRO A 56 7.18 -6.43 -3.03
C PRO A 56 6.41 -6.51 -4.36
N ASP A 57 7.13 -6.49 -5.48
CA ASP A 57 6.52 -6.65 -6.81
C ASP A 57 5.66 -7.94 -6.88
N GLY A 58 4.53 -7.84 -7.57
CA GLY A 58 3.60 -8.95 -7.74
C GLY A 58 2.78 -9.31 -6.49
N GLN A 59 3.08 -8.77 -5.32
CA GLN A 59 2.30 -9.04 -4.11
C GLN A 59 0.96 -8.32 -4.14
N MET A 60 -0.12 -9.05 -3.88
CA MET A 60 -1.47 -8.48 -3.78
C MET A 60 -1.56 -7.53 -2.58
N GLY A 61 -2.16 -6.36 -2.80
CA GLY A 61 -2.45 -5.42 -1.73
C GLY A 61 -3.49 -5.92 -0.74
N ASN A 62 -3.59 -5.23 0.38
CA ASN A 62 -4.59 -5.49 1.41
C ASN A 62 -5.11 -4.16 1.98
N SER A 63 -6.16 -4.27 2.81
CA SER A 63 -6.80 -3.10 3.41
C SER A 63 -5.85 -2.26 4.27
N GLU A 64 -4.97 -2.89 5.04
CA GLU A 64 -4.06 -2.21 5.95
C GLU A 64 -3.09 -1.29 5.19
N VAL A 65 -2.37 -1.84 4.20
CA VAL A 65 -1.42 -1.01 3.42
C VAL A 65 -2.14 0.03 2.58
N GLY A 66 -3.33 -0.26 2.05
CA GLY A 66 -4.12 0.70 1.29
C GLY A 66 -4.54 1.90 2.14
N HIS A 67 -5.09 1.67 3.32
CA HIS A 67 -5.47 2.74 4.25
C HIS A 67 -4.27 3.52 4.76
N LEU A 68 -3.14 2.83 5.03
CA LEU A 68 -1.91 3.49 5.44
C LEU A 68 -1.42 4.49 4.38
N ASN A 69 -1.43 4.09 3.11
CA ASN A 69 -0.99 4.94 2.01
C ASN A 69 -1.96 6.11 1.75
N ILE A 70 -3.27 5.90 1.86
CA ILE A 70 -4.27 6.96 1.79
C ILE A 70 -4.02 7.99 2.91
N GLY A 71 -3.81 7.53 4.15
CA GLY A 71 -3.56 8.40 5.28
C GLY A 71 -2.24 9.16 5.19
N ALA A 72 -1.21 8.55 4.62
CA ALA A 72 0.10 9.16 4.43
C ALA A 72 0.19 10.09 3.21
N GLY A 73 -0.74 9.97 2.26
CA GLY A 73 -0.72 10.69 0.98
C GLY A 73 0.45 10.30 0.06
N ARG A 74 1.08 9.17 0.30
CA ARG A 74 2.20 8.62 -0.48
C ARG A 74 2.36 7.13 -0.23
N PRO A 75 3.03 6.37 -1.12
CA PRO A 75 3.42 4.99 -0.85
C PRO A 75 4.33 4.89 0.38
N ILE A 76 4.02 3.97 1.29
CA ILE A 76 4.80 3.64 2.47
C ILE A 76 5.41 2.26 2.29
N MET A 77 6.72 2.22 2.07
CA MET A 77 7.45 0.96 1.94
C MET A 77 7.31 0.11 3.20
N GLN A 78 6.83 -1.10 3.03
CA GLN A 78 6.68 -2.09 4.09
C GLN A 78 8.05 -2.69 4.49
N ALA A 79 8.06 -3.55 5.50
CA ALA A 79 9.31 -4.06 6.05
C ALA A 79 10.16 -4.84 5.02
N LEU A 80 9.53 -5.71 4.22
CA LEU A 80 10.26 -6.53 3.24
C LEU A 80 10.96 -5.67 2.18
N PRO A 81 10.30 -4.80 1.41
CA PRO A 81 11.00 -3.95 0.43
C PRO A 81 12.08 -3.05 1.04
N ARG A 82 11.92 -2.65 2.31
CA ARG A 82 12.95 -1.89 3.03
C ARG A 82 14.18 -2.73 3.35
N ILE A 83 13.99 -4.00 3.68
CA ILE A 83 15.08 -4.95 3.94
C ILE A 83 15.78 -5.25 2.63
N ASP A 84 15.04 -5.55 1.56
CA ASP A 84 15.57 -5.84 0.24
C ASP A 84 16.43 -4.66 -0.25
N ALA A 85 15.90 -3.46 -0.20
CA ALA A 85 16.65 -2.25 -0.57
C ALA A 85 17.93 -2.06 0.28
N ALA A 86 17.88 -2.40 1.58
CA ALA A 86 19.05 -2.30 2.45
C ALA A 86 20.10 -3.38 2.16
N ILE A 87 19.69 -4.55 1.67
CA ILE A 87 20.60 -5.60 1.20
C ILE A 87 21.26 -5.16 -0.10
N ASP A 88 20.47 -4.66 -1.05
CA ASP A 88 20.94 -4.24 -2.37
C ASP A 88 21.96 -3.09 -2.30
N ASP A 89 21.73 -2.13 -1.41
CA ASP A 89 22.63 -1.01 -1.21
C ASP A 89 23.79 -1.30 -0.22
N GLY A 90 23.83 -2.50 0.36
CA GLY A 90 24.84 -2.94 1.33
C GLY A 90 24.75 -2.24 2.69
N SER A 91 23.67 -1.54 3.00
CA SER A 91 23.48 -0.91 4.31
C SER A 91 23.00 -1.88 5.37
N PHE A 92 22.42 -3.02 4.96
CA PHE A 92 21.93 -4.05 5.89
C PHE A 92 23.06 -4.60 6.75
N ASP A 93 24.19 -4.99 6.14
CA ASP A 93 25.35 -5.58 6.81
C ASP A 93 26.08 -4.59 7.72
N ARG A 94 25.85 -3.30 7.55
CA ARG A 94 26.46 -2.23 8.34
C ARG A 94 25.58 -1.73 9.49
N ARG A 95 24.46 -2.37 9.74
CA ARG A 95 23.56 -1.97 10.84
C ARG A 95 24.19 -2.26 12.19
N PRO A 96 24.33 -1.25 13.08
CA PRO A 96 25.00 -1.43 14.38
C PRO A 96 24.43 -2.60 15.19
N ALA A 97 23.11 -2.73 15.24
CA ALA A 97 22.47 -3.81 15.99
C ALA A 97 22.85 -5.22 15.51
N LEU A 98 23.07 -5.41 14.20
CA LEU A 98 23.51 -6.69 13.65
C LEU A 98 25.00 -6.93 13.96
N LEU A 99 25.82 -5.90 13.78
CA LEU A 99 27.24 -6.00 14.10
C LEU A 99 27.48 -6.27 15.58
N ASP A 100 26.74 -5.62 16.47
CA ASP A 100 26.82 -5.85 17.91
C ASP A 100 26.39 -7.28 18.29
N ALA A 101 25.30 -7.76 17.68
CA ALA A 101 24.85 -9.15 17.90
C ALA A 101 25.91 -10.16 17.44
N CYS A 102 26.48 -9.97 16.25
CA CYS A 102 27.57 -10.83 15.75
C CYS A 102 28.83 -10.78 16.65
N ALA A 103 29.20 -9.60 17.15
CA ALA A 103 30.33 -9.45 18.05
C ALA A 103 30.13 -10.13 19.42
N GLN A 104 28.87 -10.26 19.88
CA GLN A 104 28.53 -10.95 21.13
C GLN A 104 28.55 -12.48 20.99
N ILE A 105 28.22 -13.02 19.81
CA ILE A 105 28.25 -14.47 19.56
C ILE A 105 29.67 -15.02 19.76
N GLY A 106 30.72 -14.29 19.33
CA GLY A 106 32.11 -14.70 19.51
C GLY A 106 32.61 -14.66 20.97
N ARG A 107 31.89 -14.04 21.90
CA ARG A 107 32.25 -13.94 23.32
C ARG A 107 31.58 -15.00 24.17
N ALA A 108 30.59 -15.71 23.67
CA ALA A 108 29.88 -16.75 24.43
C ALA A 108 30.61 -18.11 24.50
N HIS A 109 31.76 -18.23 23.84
CA HIS A 109 32.57 -19.48 23.81
C HIS A 109 33.95 -19.35 24.47
N VAL A 110 34.11 -18.39 25.40
CA VAL A 110 35.35 -18.28 26.23
C VAL A 110 35.04 -18.60 27.68
#